data_fa7d5f4177845dc41cc7d8dfd768b0c9
#
_entry.id   fa7d5f4177845dc41cc7d8dfd768b0c9
#
_cell.length_a   1.000
_cell.length_b   1.000
_cell.length_c   1.000
_cell.angle_alpha   90.00
_cell.angle_beta   90.00
_cell.angle_gamma   90.00
#
_symmetry.space_group_name_H-M   'P 1'
#
loop_
_entity.id
_entity.type
_entity.pdbx_description
1 polymer ?
#
loop_
_entity_poly.entity_id
_entity_poly.type
_entity_poly.pdbx_seq_one_letter_code
_entity_poly.pdbx_strand_id
1 'polypeptide(L)'
;MWVLLAGFRLGNVVHALQATQQSVRATDLVPRICLTLASLNRVIYFICDTVLFVRSTGLASGVNKEKWRRWAARYYYYSLLLSLVRDLYEVSLQMKQVAHDRAKREKSPSQDTLGYSVADDETEWLQSLLLLLFHSLKRHPPLFLDTVKNFCDILNPLDQLGIYKSNPGIIGLGGLVSSVAGIITVAYPQMKLKTQ
;
A
#
# COMPACT_ATOMS: atom_id res chain seq x y z
N MET A 1 9.79 27.82 13.19
CA MET A 1 8.73 26.83 12.93
C MET A 1 8.49 26.58 11.44
N TRP A 2 8.32 27.59 10.59
CA TRP A 2 8.09 27.44 9.15
C TRP A 2 9.25 26.79 8.38
N VAL A 3 10.49 27.09 8.73
CA VAL A 3 11.70 26.51 8.12
C VAL A 3 11.80 25.00 8.39
N LEU A 4 11.43 24.56 9.59
CA LEU A 4 11.38 23.14 9.95
C LEU A 4 10.31 22.40 9.14
N LEU A 5 9.12 22.97 8.98
CA LEU A 5 8.05 22.41 8.16
C LEU A 5 8.43 22.32 6.68
N ALA A 6 9.10 23.33 6.14
CA ALA A 6 9.64 23.29 4.78
C ALA A 6 10.74 22.24 4.63
N GLY A 7 11.63 22.11 5.63
CA GLY A 7 12.68 21.08 5.67
C GLY A 7 12.12 19.66 5.68
N PHE A 8 11.06 19.40 6.45
CA PHE A 8 10.36 18.10 6.46
C PHE A 8 9.74 17.75 5.10
N ARG A 9 9.14 18.73 4.41
CA ARG A 9 8.54 18.52 3.08
C ARG A 9 9.59 18.23 2.01
N LEU A 10 10.71 18.98 2.02
CA LEU A 10 11.84 18.69 1.15
C LEU A 10 12.47 17.33 1.46
N GLY A 11 12.56 16.94 2.73
CA GLY A 11 13.01 15.63 3.16
C GLY A 11 12.15 14.49 2.57
N ASN A 12 10.83 14.68 2.51
CA ASN A 12 9.92 13.71 1.89
C ASN A 12 10.17 13.53 0.38
N VAL A 13 10.49 14.62 -0.33
CA VAL A 13 10.86 14.55 -1.76
C VAL A 13 12.14 13.75 -1.94
N VAL A 14 13.17 14.02 -1.14
CA VAL A 14 14.44 13.30 -1.18
C VAL A 14 14.24 11.82 -0.84
N HIS A 15 13.46 11.51 0.18
CA HIS A 15 13.14 10.14 0.55
C HIS A 15 12.39 9.40 -0.58
N ALA A 16 11.44 10.08 -1.25
CA ALA A 16 10.72 9.49 -2.39
C ALA A 16 11.65 9.23 -3.58
N LEU A 17 12.63 10.11 -3.85
CA LEU A 17 13.65 9.91 -4.87
C LEU A 17 14.57 8.73 -4.54
N GLN A 18 15.00 8.60 -3.27
CA GLN A 18 15.78 7.44 -2.81
C GLN A 18 14.99 6.14 -2.96
N ALA A 19 13.70 6.15 -2.60
CA ALA A 19 12.81 5.00 -2.79
C ALA A 19 12.69 4.62 -4.27
N THR A 20 12.62 5.58 -5.19
CA THR A 20 12.62 5.35 -6.64
C THR A 20 13.91 4.66 -7.08
N GLN A 21 15.05 5.12 -6.60
CA GLN A 21 16.36 4.54 -6.93
C GLN A 21 16.50 3.10 -6.40
N GLN A 22 15.99 2.82 -5.23
CA GLN A 22 15.97 1.45 -4.66
C GLN A 22 15.04 0.54 -5.46
N SER A 23 13.87 1.04 -5.87
CA SER A 23 12.86 0.27 -6.62
C SER A 23 13.37 -0.21 -7.98
N VAL A 24 14.22 0.57 -8.65
CA VAL A 24 14.83 0.18 -9.95
C VAL A 24 15.73 -1.04 -9.83
N ARG A 25 16.25 -1.32 -8.63
CA ARG A 25 17.15 -2.46 -8.36
C ARG A 25 16.42 -3.75 -7.96
N ALA A 26 15.08 -3.74 -7.87
CA ALA A 26 14.31 -4.93 -7.54
C ALA A 26 14.49 -6.03 -8.61
N THR A 27 14.55 -7.28 -8.16
CA THR A 27 14.88 -8.44 -9.00
C THR A 27 13.74 -8.78 -9.96
N ASP A 28 12.49 -8.70 -9.47
CA ASP A 28 11.31 -9.03 -10.26
C ASP A 28 10.80 -7.83 -11.07
N LEU A 29 10.42 -8.09 -12.33
CA LEU A 29 9.99 -7.07 -13.27
C LEU A 29 8.71 -6.35 -12.83
N VAL A 30 7.70 -7.09 -12.36
CA VAL A 30 6.38 -6.53 -12.00
C VAL A 30 6.47 -5.60 -10.79
N PRO A 31 6.99 -6.02 -9.62
CA PRO A 31 7.17 -5.12 -8.48
C PRO A 31 8.10 -3.95 -8.82
N ARG A 32 9.14 -4.17 -9.61
CA ARG A 32 10.07 -3.11 -10.03
C ARG A 32 9.37 -1.99 -10.79
N ILE A 33 8.56 -2.31 -11.79
CA ILE A 33 7.81 -1.33 -12.57
C ILE A 33 6.77 -0.63 -11.69
N CYS A 34 5.97 -1.38 -10.94
CA CYS A 34 4.94 -0.81 -10.06
C CYS A 34 5.52 0.14 -9.02
N LEU A 35 6.60 -0.26 -8.34
CA LEU A 35 7.25 0.57 -7.32
C LEU A 35 7.90 1.82 -7.91
N THR A 36 8.55 1.70 -9.07
CA THR A 36 9.18 2.84 -9.74
C THR A 36 8.14 3.87 -10.15
N LEU A 37 7.04 3.44 -10.79
CA LEU A 37 5.94 4.32 -11.18
C LEU A 37 5.21 4.89 -9.96
N ALA A 38 4.99 4.10 -8.91
CA ALA A 38 4.38 4.58 -7.66
C ALA A 38 5.25 5.66 -7.01
N SER A 39 6.56 5.46 -6.95
CA SER A 39 7.51 6.42 -6.38
C SER A 39 7.58 7.71 -7.20
N LEU A 40 7.59 7.63 -8.53
CA LEU A 40 7.55 8.81 -9.40
C LEU A 40 6.25 9.61 -9.19
N ASN A 41 5.10 8.97 -9.14
CA ASN A 41 3.83 9.63 -8.85
C ASN A 41 3.84 10.29 -7.46
N ARG A 42 4.49 9.66 -6.47
CA ARG A 42 4.65 10.21 -5.13
C ARG A 42 5.56 11.44 -5.11
N VAL A 43 6.63 11.46 -5.90
CA VAL A 43 7.48 12.65 -6.08
C VAL A 43 6.66 13.82 -6.65
N ILE A 44 5.86 13.59 -7.69
CA ILE A 44 5.00 14.61 -8.29
C ILE A 44 3.98 15.12 -7.27
N TYR A 45 3.38 14.21 -6.49
CA TYR A 45 2.49 14.58 -5.41
C TYR A 45 3.17 15.52 -4.40
N PHE A 46 4.38 15.22 -3.93
CA PHE A 46 5.11 16.07 -2.99
C PHE A 46 5.47 17.42 -3.58
N ILE A 47 5.78 17.50 -4.87
CA ILE A 47 6.00 18.76 -5.57
C ILE A 47 4.71 19.60 -5.56
N CYS A 48 3.57 19.01 -5.92
CA CYS A 48 2.27 19.69 -5.88
C CYS A 48 1.92 20.17 -4.46
N ASP A 49 2.18 19.34 -3.45
CA ASP A 49 1.94 19.67 -2.05
C ASP A 49 2.86 20.81 -1.57
N THR A 50 4.11 20.84 -2.03
CA THR A 50 5.05 21.94 -1.75
C THR A 50 4.55 23.25 -2.36
N VAL A 51 4.05 23.24 -3.60
CA VAL A 51 3.45 24.42 -4.25
C VAL A 51 2.24 24.93 -3.46
N LEU A 52 1.37 24.02 -2.99
CA LEU A 52 0.23 24.37 -2.14
C LEU A 52 0.66 24.99 -0.81
N PHE A 53 1.76 24.51 -0.24
CA PHE A 53 2.33 25.08 0.98
C PHE A 53 2.89 26.47 0.76
N VAL A 54 3.70 26.68 -0.30
CA VAL A 54 4.25 28.00 -0.66
C VAL A 54 3.12 29.03 -0.88
N ARG A 55 2.02 28.60 -1.48
CA ARG A 55 0.83 29.46 -1.58
C ARG A 55 0.22 29.77 -0.23
N SER A 56 0.12 28.80 0.69
CA SER A 56 -0.47 29.01 2.02
C SER A 56 0.34 29.97 2.88
N THR A 57 1.62 30.15 2.58
CA THR A 57 2.50 31.15 3.22
C THR A 57 2.39 32.55 2.61
N GLY A 58 1.57 32.72 1.57
CA GLY A 58 1.36 34.01 0.91
C GLY A 58 2.40 34.35 -0.17
N LEU A 59 3.45 33.53 -0.35
CA LEU A 59 4.53 33.81 -1.30
C LEU A 59 4.11 33.64 -2.78
N ALA A 60 3.03 32.88 -3.05
CA ALA A 60 2.55 32.60 -4.40
C ALA A 60 1.02 32.80 -4.51
N SER A 61 0.55 34.03 -4.42
CA SER A 61 -0.88 34.37 -4.42
C SER A 61 -1.61 34.08 -5.73
N GLY A 62 -0.90 34.01 -6.86
CA GLY A 62 -1.47 33.77 -8.20
C GLY A 62 -1.79 32.31 -8.54
N VAL A 63 -1.44 31.35 -7.68
CA VAL A 63 -1.62 29.91 -7.96
C VAL A 63 -3.05 29.45 -7.63
N ASN A 64 -3.71 28.75 -8.56
CA ASN A 64 -5.04 28.20 -8.33
C ASN A 64 -5.00 26.99 -7.39
N LYS A 65 -5.39 27.18 -6.12
CA LYS A 65 -5.33 26.18 -5.05
C LYS A 65 -6.10 24.89 -5.39
N GLU A 66 -7.30 25.02 -5.96
CA GLU A 66 -8.14 23.86 -6.25
C GLU A 66 -7.56 22.97 -7.36
N LYS A 67 -6.98 23.60 -8.39
CA LYS A 67 -6.35 22.87 -9.49
C LYS A 67 -5.16 22.03 -8.98
N TRP A 68 -4.28 22.63 -8.20
CA TRP A 68 -3.12 21.95 -7.64
C TRP A 68 -3.49 20.87 -6.62
N ARG A 69 -4.53 21.12 -5.81
CA ARG A 69 -5.05 20.11 -4.88
C ARG A 69 -5.61 18.88 -5.61
N ARG A 70 -6.37 19.09 -6.68
CA ARG A 70 -6.88 17.98 -7.51
C ARG A 70 -5.76 17.20 -8.20
N TRP A 71 -4.73 17.88 -8.67
CA TRP A 71 -3.56 17.23 -9.25
C TRP A 71 -2.81 16.41 -8.20
N ALA A 72 -2.53 16.98 -7.06
CA ALA A 72 -1.91 16.25 -5.94
C ALA A 72 -2.70 14.99 -5.58
N ALA A 73 -4.03 15.09 -5.43
CA ALA A 73 -4.89 13.95 -5.12
C ALA A 73 -4.84 12.86 -6.20
N ARG A 74 -4.79 13.23 -7.51
CA ARG A 74 -4.68 12.28 -8.62
C ARG A 74 -3.36 11.50 -8.57
N TYR A 75 -2.23 12.19 -8.44
CA TYR A 75 -0.92 11.53 -8.40
C TYR A 75 -0.75 10.68 -7.15
N TYR A 76 -1.30 11.12 -6.01
CA TYR A 76 -1.32 10.33 -4.79
C TYR A 76 -2.18 9.06 -4.97
N TYR A 77 -3.36 9.18 -5.56
CA TYR A 77 -4.21 8.04 -5.88
C TYR A 77 -3.52 7.01 -6.77
N TYR A 78 -2.89 7.45 -7.87
CA TYR A 78 -2.15 6.54 -8.75
C TYR A 78 -0.96 5.87 -8.04
N SER A 79 -0.26 6.59 -7.19
CA SER A 79 0.82 6.02 -6.37
C SER A 79 0.32 4.89 -5.47
N LEU A 80 -0.81 5.09 -4.79
CA LEU A 80 -1.41 4.08 -3.90
C LEU A 80 -1.96 2.89 -4.68
N LEU A 81 -2.60 3.15 -5.83
CA LEU A 81 -3.14 2.09 -6.67
C LEU A 81 -2.03 1.16 -7.19
N LEU A 82 -0.92 1.73 -7.65
CA LEU A 82 0.25 0.94 -8.07
C LEU A 82 0.89 0.17 -6.91
N SER A 83 0.92 0.76 -5.70
CA SER A 83 1.38 0.04 -4.51
C SER A 83 0.48 -1.14 -4.18
N LEU A 84 -0.85 -0.97 -4.25
CA LEU A 84 -1.81 -2.07 -4.04
C LEU A 84 -1.69 -3.17 -5.09
N VAL A 85 -1.46 -2.82 -6.36
CA VAL A 85 -1.21 -3.83 -7.42
C VAL A 85 0.03 -4.65 -7.10
N ARG A 86 1.11 -4.02 -6.64
CA ARG A 86 2.30 -4.73 -6.16
C ARG A 86 1.98 -5.65 -5.00
N ASP A 87 1.27 -5.14 -3.98
CA ASP A 87 0.92 -5.92 -2.79
C ASP A 87 0.10 -7.15 -3.14
N LEU A 88 -0.91 -6.99 -4.03
CA LEU A 88 -1.72 -8.10 -4.55
C LEU A 88 -0.88 -9.12 -5.31
N TYR A 89 0.08 -8.67 -6.11
CA TYR A 89 1.01 -9.56 -6.82
C TYR A 89 1.85 -10.36 -5.83
N GLU A 90 2.45 -9.72 -4.83
CA GLU A 90 3.24 -10.39 -3.79
C GLU A 90 2.40 -11.37 -2.97
N VAL A 91 1.18 -10.99 -2.58
CA VAL A 91 0.23 -11.89 -1.90
C VAL A 91 -0.07 -13.11 -2.77
N SER A 92 -0.32 -12.94 -4.06
CA SER A 92 -0.60 -14.05 -4.97
C SER A 92 0.57 -15.02 -5.12
N LEU A 93 1.81 -14.52 -5.13
CA LEU A 93 3.01 -15.36 -5.12
C LEU A 93 3.14 -16.15 -3.82
N GLN A 94 2.91 -15.51 -2.67
CA GLN A 94 2.93 -16.14 -1.35
C GLN A 94 1.87 -17.24 -1.25
N MET A 95 0.67 -17.00 -1.76
CA MET A 95 -0.41 -17.99 -1.78
C MET A 95 -0.02 -19.22 -2.62
N LYS A 96 0.60 -19.01 -3.79
CA LYS A 96 1.11 -20.13 -4.62
C LYS A 96 2.16 -20.95 -3.88
N GLN A 97 3.08 -20.32 -3.16
CA GLN A 97 4.09 -21.00 -2.35
C GLN A 97 3.45 -21.83 -1.23
N VAL A 98 2.51 -21.26 -0.48
CA VAL A 98 1.80 -21.95 0.59
C VAL A 98 1.00 -23.14 0.05
N ALA A 99 0.31 -22.98 -1.08
CA ALA A 99 -0.43 -24.07 -1.74
C ALA A 99 0.51 -25.20 -2.18
N HIS A 100 1.67 -24.87 -2.75
CA HIS A 100 2.68 -25.85 -3.15
C HIS A 100 3.27 -26.59 -1.94
N ASP A 101 3.55 -25.88 -0.83
CA ASP A 101 4.06 -26.48 0.41
C ASP A 101 3.04 -27.44 1.04
N ARG A 102 1.73 -27.12 0.96
CA ARG A 102 0.65 -28.02 1.39
C ARG A 102 0.59 -29.27 0.53
N ALA A 103 0.59 -29.12 -0.79
CA ALA A 103 0.58 -30.25 -1.73
C ALA A 103 1.79 -31.18 -1.58
N LYS A 104 2.96 -30.65 -1.17
CA LYS A 104 4.13 -31.46 -0.83
C LYS A 104 3.94 -32.24 0.47
N ARG A 105 3.28 -31.68 1.47
CA ARG A 105 3.00 -32.34 2.75
C ARG A 105 1.98 -33.43 2.60
N GLU A 106 0.96 -33.29 1.76
CA GLU A 106 -0.06 -34.30 1.47
C GLU A 106 0.51 -35.50 0.70
N LYS A 107 1.60 -35.33 -0.07
CA LYS A 107 2.31 -36.40 -0.76
C LYS A 107 3.25 -37.19 0.14
N SER A 108 3.48 -36.78 1.39
CA SER A 108 4.20 -37.57 2.38
C SER A 108 3.19 -38.48 3.10
N PRO A 109 3.34 -39.83 3.07
CA PRO A 109 2.35 -40.74 3.61
C PRO A 109 2.39 -40.72 5.13
N SER A 110 1.53 -39.96 5.74
CA SER A 110 1.10 -40.16 7.12
C SER A 110 -0.40 -40.00 7.16
N GLN A 111 -1.01 -41.17 7.35
CA GLN A 111 -2.40 -41.40 7.68
C GLN A 111 -2.95 -40.35 8.68
N ASP A 112 -4.12 -39.82 8.35
CA ASP A 112 -5.35 -39.89 9.15
C ASP A 112 -6.40 -38.95 8.53
N THR A 113 -7.33 -39.55 7.91
CA THR A 113 -8.76 -39.77 8.17
C THR A 113 -9.69 -38.55 8.20
N LEU A 114 -10.65 -38.64 7.24
CA LEU A 114 -12.10 -38.38 7.36
C LEU A 114 -12.60 -36.93 7.52
N GLY A 115 -13.41 -36.62 6.56
CA GLY A 115 -14.40 -35.56 6.64
C GLY A 115 -14.86 -35.04 5.28
N TYR A 116 -15.36 -35.95 4.44
CA TYR A 116 -16.06 -35.57 3.22
C TYR A 116 -17.46 -35.11 3.59
N SER A 117 -17.70 -33.80 3.50
CA SER A 117 -19.02 -33.23 3.46
C SER A 117 -19.17 -32.47 2.16
N VAL A 118 -19.97 -33.03 1.26
CA VAL A 118 -20.41 -32.37 0.03
C VAL A 118 -21.45 -31.33 0.41
N ALA A 119 -21.04 -30.06 0.45
CA ALA A 119 -21.97 -28.94 0.46
C ALA A 119 -21.29 -27.70 -0.09
N ASP A 120 -21.83 -27.17 -1.19
CA ASP A 120 -21.59 -25.89 -1.82
C ASP A 120 -20.13 -25.57 -2.23
N ASP A 121 -19.80 -25.98 -3.44
CA ASP A 121 -18.50 -25.84 -4.12
C ASP A 121 -17.97 -24.38 -4.17
N GLU A 122 -18.84 -23.39 -4.20
CA GLU A 122 -18.46 -21.98 -4.25
C GLU A 122 -18.03 -21.41 -2.88
N THR A 123 -18.67 -21.85 -1.79
CA THR A 123 -18.34 -21.39 -0.43
C THR A 123 -17.08 -22.05 0.12
N GLU A 124 -16.84 -23.31 -0.21
CA GLU A 124 -15.59 -24.00 0.18
C GLU A 124 -14.37 -23.43 -0.53
N TRP A 125 -14.51 -23.07 -1.82
CA TRP A 125 -13.45 -22.40 -2.57
C TRP A 125 -13.10 -21.04 -1.93
N LEU A 126 -14.09 -20.22 -1.60
CA LEU A 126 -13.89 -18.92 -0.92
C LEU A 126 -13.26 -19.09 0.47
N GLN A 127 -13.72 -20.05 1.26
CA GLN A 127 -13.13 -20.35 2.57
C GLN A 127 -11.69 -20.80 2.47
N SER A 128 -11.38 -21.69 1.53
CA SER A 128 -10.02 -22.15 1.27
C SER A 128 -9.11 -21.01 0.82
N LEU A 129 -9.62 -20.13 -0.02
CA LEU A 129 -8.90 -18.94 -0.49
C LEU A 129 -8.65 -17.95 0.64
N LEU A 130 -9.66 -17.69 1.49
CA LEU A 130 -9.53 -16.84 2.67
C LEU A 130 -8.54 -17.43 3.70
N LEU A 131 -8.58 -18.72 3.94
CA LEU A 131 -7.63 -19.40 4.83
C LEU A 131 -6.21 -19.36 4.29
N LEU A 132 -6.02 -19.56 2.98
CA LEU A 132 -4.70 -19.40 2.33
C LEU A 132 -4.21 -17.96 2.43
N LEU A 133 -5.07 -16.99 2.18
CA LEU A 133 -4.78 -15.58 2.29
C LEU A 133 -4.40 -15.21 3.72
N PHE A 134 -5.19 -15.63 4.70
CA PHE A 134 -4.91 -15.39 6.12
C PHE A 134 -3.60 -16.04 6.57
N HIS A 135 -3.33 -17.28 6.15
CA HIS A 135 -2.10 -17.96 6.48
C HIS A 135 -0.88 -17.33 5.81
N SER A 136 -1.01 -16.91 4.56
CA SER A 136 0.01 -16.17 3.82
C SER A 136 0.34 -14.82 4.49
N LEU A 137 -0.68 -14.05 4.86
CA LEU A 137 -0.54 -12.76 5.54
C LEU A 137 0.08 -12.92 6.95
N LYS A 138 -0.30 -13.97 7.68
CA LYS A 138 0.29 -14.29 8.99
C LYS A 138 1.77 -14.66 8.89
N ARG A 139 2.18 -15.27 7.78
CA ARG A 139 3.58 -15.65 7.52
C ARG A 139 4.45 -14.44 7.14
N HIS A 140 3.84 -13.40 6.57
CA HIS A 140 4.51 -12.18 6.12
C HIS A 140 3.84 -10.91 6.67
N PRO A 141 3.98 -10.64 7.99
CA PRO A 141 3.35 -9.49 8.65
C PRO A 141 3.69 -8.13 8.01
N PRO A 142 4.90 -7.90 7.42
CA PRO A 142 5.19 -6.64 6.74
C PRO A 142 4.30 -6.37 5.54
N LEU A 143 4.01 -7.39 4.75
CA LEU A 143 3.14 -7.29 3.57
C LEU A 143 1.69 -6.97 3.99
N PHE A 144 1.22 -7.61 5.06
CA PHE A 144 -0.10 -7.34 5.61
C PHE A 144 -0.25 -5.88 6.06
N LEU A 145 0.71 -5.37 6.83
CA LEU A 145 0.68 -3.99 7.32
C LEU A 145 0.71 -2.98 6.17
N ASP A 146 1.53 -3.22 5.14
CA ASP A 146 1.64 -2.34 3.99
C ASP A 146 0.35 -2.34 3.15
N THR A 147 -0.25 -3.51 2.92
CA THR A 147 -1.52 -3.65 2.21
C THR A 147 -2.67 -2.93 2.95
N VAL A 148 -2.80 -3.15 4.27
CA VAL A 148 -3.83 -2.49 5.09
C VAL A 148 -3.65 -0.98 5.07
N LYS A 149 -2.41 -0.51 5.23
CA LYS A 149 -2.08 0.92 5.15
C LYS A 149 -2.47 1.52 3.81
N ASN A 150 -2.03 0.92 2.71
CA ASN A 150 -2.32 1.40 1.35
C ASN A 150 -3.83 1.39 1.06
N PHE A 151 -4.56 0.38 1.56
CA PHE A 151 -6.01 0.28 1.41
C PHE A 151 -6.75 1.37 2.22
N CYS A 152 -6.30 1.67 3.42
CA CYS A 152 -6.87 2.74 4.23
C CYS A 152 -6.54 4.13 3.66
N ASP A 153 -5.32 4.31 3.17
CA ASP A 153 -4.86 5.59 2.62
C ASP A 153 -5.57 5.97 1.32
N ILE A 154 -6.03 4.99 0.51
CA ILE A 154 -6.70 5.25 -0.78
C ILE A 154 -8.09 5.88 -0.60
N LEU A 155 -8.73 5.74 0.57
CA LEU A 155 -10.05 6.31 0.85
C LEU A 155 -10.02 7.85 0.76
N ASN A 156 -8.94 8.47 1.21
CA ASN A 156 -8.79 9.93 1.23
C ASN A 156 -8.74 10.54 -0.19
N PRO A 157 -7.87 10.12 -1.12
CA PRO A 157 -7.89 10.64 -2.48
C PRO A 157 -9.15 10.26 -3.27
N LEU A 158 -9.80 9.13 -2.98
CA LEU A 158 -11.08 8.77 -3.60
C LEU A 158 -12.18 9.80 -3.28
N ASP A 159 -12.27 10.22 -2.02
CA ASP A 159 -13.21 11.26 -1.59
C ASP A 159 -12.84 12.64 -2.18
N GLN A 160 -11.56 13.01 -2.15
CA GLN A 160 -11.10 14.29 -2.72
C GLN A 160 -11.32 14.41 -4.24
N LEU A 161 -11.26 13.30 -4.96
CA LEU A 161 -11.52 13.25 -6.41
C LEU A 161 -13.00 13.14 -6.74
N GLY A 162 -13.86 12.92 -5.73
CA GLY A 162 -15.30 12.74 -5.90
C GLY A 162 -15.70 11.42 -6.59
N ILE A 163 -14.77 10.46 -6.66
CA ILE A 163 -15.01 9.12 -7.22
C ILE A 163 -15.91 8.32 -6.28
N TYR A 164 -15.64 8.42 -4.98
CA TYR A 164 -16.43 7.76 -3.95
C TYR A 164 -16.58 8.71 -2.75
N LYS A 165 -17.81 9.14 -2.47
CA LYS A 165 -18.13 9.92 -1.27
C LYS A 165 -18.20 9.00 -0.08
N SER A 166 -17.16 9.03 0.75
CA SER A 166 -17.12 8.30 2.01
C SER A 166 -17.58 9.18 3.18
N ASN A 167 -18.13 8.55 4.22
CA ASN A 167 -18.42 9.27 5.45
C ASN A 167 -17.13 9.78 6.09
N PRO A 168 -17.08 11.04 6.60
CA PRO A 168 -15.90 11.60 7.25
C PRO A 168 -15.35 10.72 8.38
N GLY A 169 -16.24 9.97 9.08
CA GLY A 169 -15.85 9.03 10.11
C GLY A 169 -15.04 7.85 9.58
N ILE A 170 -15.40 7.31 8.41
CA ILE A 170 -14.69 6.18 7.78
C ILE A 170 -13.30 6.64 7.31
N ILE A 171 -13.20 7.84 6.74
CA ILE A 171 -11.91 8.43 6.33
C ILE A 171 -11.03 8.64 7.56
N GLY A 172 -11.59 9.17 8.65
CA GLY A 172 -10.88 9.37 9.91
C GLY A 172 -10.38 8.06 10.52
N LEU A 173 -11.22 7.02 10.56
CA LEU A 173 -10.83 5.69 11.02
C LEU A 173 -9.73 5.08 10.12
N GLY A 174 -9.87 5.18 8.80
CA GLY A 174 -8.85 4.73 7.84
C GLY A 174 -7.51 5.43 8.09
N GLY A 175 -7.53 6.75 8.26
CA GLY A 175 -6.32 7.53 8.60
C GLY A 175 -5.68 7.13 9.92
N LEU A 176 -6.50 6.80 10.93
CA LEU A 176 -6.01 6.32 12.23
C LEU A 176 -5.35 4.93 12.09
N VAL A 177 -6.00 3.99 11.41
CA VAL A 177 -5.45 2.65 11.15
C VAL A 177 -4.15 2.74 10.35
N SER A 178 -4.11 3.55 9.30
CA SER A 178 -2.90 3.79 8.50
C SER A 178 -1.77 4.38 9.34
N SER A 179 -2.08 5.35 10.22
CA SER A 179 -1.09 5.96 11.12
C SER A 179 -0.52 4.96 12.11
N VAL A 180 -1.36 4.11 12.71
CA VAL A 180 -0.91 3.04 13.61
C VAL A 180 -0.02 2.05 12.87
N ALA A 181 -0.41 1.60 11.68
CA ALA A 181 0.40 0.72 10.84
C ALA A 181 1.76 1.37 10.51
N GLY A 182 1.76 2.67 10.18
CA GLY A 182 2.97 3.45 9.94
C GLY A 182 3.89 3.52 11.15
N ILE A 183 3.34 3.75 12.35
CA ILE A 183 4.11 3.76 13.60
C ILE A 183 4.74 2.38 13.86
N ILE A 184 3.99 1.29 13.67
CA ILE A 184 4.49 -0.07 13.84
C ILE A 184 5.66 -0.35 12.90
N THR A 185 5.56 0.06 11.62
CA THR A 185 6.65 -0.16 10.65
C THR A 185 7.90 0.67 10.94
N VAL A 186 7.77 1.80 11.63
CA VAL A 186 8.90 2.63 12.07
C VAL A 186 9.51 2.09 13.37
N ALA A 187 8.67 1.69 14.35
CA ALA A 187 9.12 1.14 15.64
C ALA A 187 9.79 -0.22 15.48
N TYR A 188 9.31 -1.04 14.55
CA TYR A 188 9.84 -2.37 14.27
C TYR A 188 10.37 -2.44 12.82
N PRO A 189 11.64 -2.12 12.56
CA PRO A 189 12.23 -2.13 11.21
C PRO A 189 12.13 -3.50 10.50
N GLN A 190 11.98 -4.58 11.28
CA GLN A 190 11.76 -5.94 10.77
C GLN A 190 10.37 -6.10 10.10
N MET A 191 9.42 -5.24 10.47
CA MET A 191 8.06 -5.18 9.89
C MET A 191 7.98 -4.28 8.65
N LYS A 192 9.11 -3.74 8.19
CA LYS A 192 9.17 -2.99 6.94
C LYS A 192 9.39 -3.95 5.77
N LEU A 193 8.52 -3.84 4.77
CA LEU A 193 8.68 -4.64 3.54
C LEU A 193 10.01 -4.29 2.89
N LYS A 194 10.91 -5.28 2.80
CA LYS A 194 12.18 -5.12 2.08
C LYS A 194 11.89 -5.40 0.61
N THR A 195 12.21 -4.45 -0.25
CA THR A 195 12.29 -4.66 -1.70
C THR A 195 13.47 -5.59 -1.96
N GLN A 196 13.17 -6.85 -2.23
CA GLN A 196 14.17 -7.81 -2.72
C GLN A 196 14.43 -7.59 -4.20
#